data_919ee1ba4ea5b49ce0b50a0731c7ee65
#
_entry.id   919ee1ba4ea5b49ce0b50a0731c7ee65
#
_cell.length_a   1.000
_cell.length_b   1.000
_cell.length_c   1.000
_cell.angle_alpha   90.00
_cell.angle_beta   90.00
_cell.angle_gamma   90.00
#
_symmetry.space_group_name_H-M   'P 1'
#
loop_
_entity.id
_entity.type
_entity.pdbx_description
1 polymer ?
#
loop_
_entity_poly.entity_id
_entity_poly.type
_entity_poly.pdbx_seq_one_letter_code
_entity_poly.pdbx_strand_id
1 'polypeptide(L)'
;MTKGARVSTKVSKRDFLKKAGLVTAGAAATTVAAPYVKAQGAPIKWRMQSYAGPALAEHVVTNSIDVFNKAAKGEMEIELFTADQLVPQGELFRAVQAGTIDAAQSDDDSAAAPVDVRVFAAYFPFASRYSLDVPTLWEWYGLKQIWEEAYAEVPGVTWLSTGSWDPCNFATTKPIRSVADLKGLRVYMFPTGGQFMQQFGVVPVSLPYEDVQPAIQTGELDGISWCGITEAYTVGWADVTKYYLTNNISGAWAGSYFVNTEKWKQVPPHLQQLFKMSIDWSHYYRLHWYWWGEAHYRTTGGKLELTTIPDAEWKTVEDKAKVFWDDVAKTSPRCAKVVEILKNYNETMAKAGPPYRCA
;
A
#
# COMPACT_ATOMS: atom_id res chain seq x y z
N MET A 1 47.95 -21.81 -75.24
CA MET A 1 47.30 -23.06 -75.66
C MET A 1 47.68 -24.17 -74.68
N THR A 2 46.73 -24.63 -73.89
CA THR A 2 46.55 -26.06 -73.55
C THR A 2 45.42 -26.14 -72.53
N LYS A 3 44.39 -26.89 -72.86
CA LYS A 3 43.18 -27.13 -72.10
C LYS A 3 43.47 -28.12 -70.96
N GLY A 4 43.12 -27.74 -69.74
CA GLY A 4 43.10 -28.68 -68.59
C GLY A 4 41.66 -29.22 -68.37
N ALA A 5 41.52 -30.53 -68.53
CA ALA A 5 40.26 -31.24 -68.35
C ALA A 5 39.89 -31.36 -66.87
N ARG A 6 38.60 -30.98 -66.53
CA ARG A 6 37.98 -31.27 -65.23
C ARG A 6 37.46 -32.74 -65.23
N VAL A 7 38.05 -33.59 -64.39
CA VAL A 7 37.53 -34.89 -64.09
C VAL A 7 36.44 -34.77 -62.98
N SER A 8 35.19 -34.99 -63.35
CA SER A 8 34.07 -35.06 -62.44
C SER A 8 33.91 -36.50 -61.93
N THR A 9 34.34 -36.79 -60.74
CA THR A 9 34.08 -38.07 -60.05
C THR A 9 32.67 -37.99 -59.36
N LYS A 10 31.67 -38.58 -60.01
CA LYS A 10 30.36 -38.83 -59.42
C LYS A 10 30.47 -39.91 -58.36
N VAL A 11 30.41 -39.58 -57.09
CA VAL A 11 30.29 -40.54 -55.99
C VAL A 11 28.89 -41.12 -55.99
N SER A 12 28.77 -42.45 -56.10
CA SER A 12 27.50 -43.16 -56.10
C SER A 12 26.82 -43.10 -54.71
N LYS A 13 25.52 -42.92 -54.70
CA LYS A 13 24.71 -42.98 -53.45
C LYS A 13 24.97 -44.25 -52.62
N ARG A 14 25.36 -45.36 -53.29
CA ARG A 14 25.66 -46.64 -52.65
C ARG A 14 26.97 -46.61 -51.89
N ASP A 15 28.00 -45.87 -52.35
CA ASP A 15 29.30 -45.73 -51.69
C ASP A 15 29.24 -44.77 -50.49
N PHE A 16 28.33 -43.80 -50.59
CA PHE A 16 28.04 -42.92 -49.45
C PHE A 16 27.36 -43.70 -48.31
N LEU A 17 26.41 -44.57 -48.59
CA LEU A 17 25.72 -45.39 -47.59
C LEU A 17 26.61 -46.44 -46.94
N LYS A 18 27.58 -47.02 -47.71
CA LYS A 18 28.56 -47.97 -47.15
C LYS A 18 29.58 -47.28 -46.24
N LYS A 19 29.95 -46.06 -46.47
CA LYS A 19 30.82 -45.28 -45.57
C LYS A 19 30.08 -44.71 -44.35
N ALA A 20 28.78 -44.50 -44.41
CA ALA A 20 27.97 -44.09 -43.27
C ALA A 20 27.67 -45.22 -42.26
N GLY A 21 27.78 -46.52 -42.73
CA GLY A 21 27.48 -47.66 -41.89
C GLY A 21 28.65 -48.18 -41.03
N LEU A 22 29.84 -47.57 -41.08
CA LEU A 22 31.02 -48.01 -40.34
C LEU A 22 31.50 -47.05 -39.23
N VAL A 23 30.70 -46.06 -38.85
CA VAL A 23 30.99 -45.13 -37.76
C VAL A 23 30.01 -45.29 -36.58
N THR A 24 29.22 -46.37 -36.54
CA THR A 24 28.24 -46.62 -35.49
C THR A 24 28.66 -47.66 -34.44
N ALA A 25 29.94 -47.76 -34.15
CA ALA A 25 30.41 -48.59 -33.04
C ALA A 25 31.39 -47.77 -32.18
N GLY A 26 30.87 -46.86 -31.34
CA GLY A 26 31.69 -46.10 -30.41
C GLY A 26 31.12 -44.79 -29.91
N ALA A 27 29.91 -44.41 -30.28
CA ALA A 27 29.22 -43.27 -29.65
C ALA A 27 28.45 -43.79 -28.42
N ALA A 28 29.07 -43.67 -27.22
CA ALA A 28 28.31 -43.68 -25.98
C ALA A 28 27.17 -42.70 -26.16
N ALA A 29 25.93 -43.16 -26.11
CA ALA A 29 24.74 -42.33 -26.12
C ALA A 29 24.79 -41.47 -24.86
N THR A 30 25.41 -40.29 -24.94
CA THR A 30 25.08 -39.21 -24.04
C THR A 30 23.63 -38.86 -24.35
N THR A 31 22.70 -39.46 -23.61
CA THR A 31 21.34 -38.95 -23.50
C THR A 31 21.50 -37.55 -22.97
N VAL A 32 21.49 -36.57 -23.87
CA VAL A 32 21.19 -35.21 -23.48
C VAL A 32 19.77 -35.31 -22.92
N ALA A 33 19.68 -35.37 -21.58
CA ALA A 33 18.40 -35.26 -20.91
C ALA A 33 17.77 -33.96 -21.44
N ALA A 34 16.73 -34.11 -22.24
CA ALA A 34 15.93 -32.94 -22.60
C ALA A 34 15.60 -32.20 -21.29
N PRO A 35 15.78 -30.89 -21.22
CA PRO A 35 15.44 -30.17 -20.02
C PRO A 35 14.02 -30.60 -19.66
N TYR A 36 13.86 -31.11 -18.44
CA TYR A 36 12.59 -31.55 -17.92
C TYR A 36 11.72 -30.33 -17.89
N VAL A 37 10.93 -30.08 -18.93
CA VAL A 37 9.88 -29.07 -18.93
C VAL A 37 8.84 -29.61 -17.96
N LYS A 38 8.94 -29.21 -16.70
CA LYS A 38 7.89 -29.42 -15.73
C LYS A 38 6.63 -28.87 -16.40
N ALA A 39 5.65 -29.73 -16.68
CA ALA A 39 4.36 -29.27 -17.11
C ALA A 39 3.91 -28.23 -16.10
N GLN A 40 3.83 -26.98 -16.50
CA GLN A 40 3.31 -25.92 -15.65
C GLN A 40 1.91 -26.36 -15.27
N GLY A 41 1.66 -26.58 -13.98
CA GLY A 41 0.32 -26.79 -13.46
C GLY A 41 -0.58 -25.60 -13.86
N ALA A 42 -1.87 -25.75 -13.77
CA ALA A 42 -2.78 -24.62 -14.00
C ALA A 42 -2.34 -23.43 -13.12
N PRO A 43 -2.33 -22.21 -13.67
CA PRO A 43 -1.89 -21.02 -12.92
C PRO A 43 -2.73 -20.84 -11.65
N ILE A 44 -2.05 -20.45 -10.57
CA ILE A 44 -2.71 -20.03 -9.34
C ILE A 44 -3.46 -18.73 -9.65
N LYS A 45 -4.75 -18.68 -9.38
CA LYS A 45 -5.56 -17.47 -9.58
C LYS A 45 -6.04 -16.94 -8.24
N TRP A 46 -5.74 -15.68 -7.97
CA TRP A 46 -6.17 -14.96 -6.78
C TRP A 46 -7.06 -13.79 -7.12
N ARG A 47 -8.01 -13.53 -6.22
CA ARG A 47 -8.78 -12.29 -6.18
C ARG A 47 -8.26 -11.44 -5.04
N MET A 48 -7.86 -10.22 -5.34
CA MET A 48 -7.38 -9.24 -4.37
C MET A 48 -8.24 -7.99 -4.46
N GLN A 49 -8.71 -7.47 -3.33
CA GLN A 49 -9.39 -6.18 -3.29
C GLN A 49 -8.56 -5.13 -2.55
N SER A 50 -8.52 -3.93 -3.13
CA SER A 50 -7.96 -2.73 -2.51
C SER A 50 -9.05 -1.87 -1.89
N TYR A 51 -8.68 -1.06 -0.89
CA TYR A 51 -9.52 0.01 -0.37
C TYR A 51 -9.72 1.15 -1.37
N ALA A 52 -8.83 1.28 -2.35
CA ALA A 52 -8.80 2.39 -3.28
C ALA A 52 -9.84 2.25 -4.39
N GLY A 53 -10.57 3.32 -4.68
CA GLY A 53 -11.41 3.44 -5.87
C GLY A 53 -10.57 3.44 -7.16
N PRO A 54 -11.20 3.31 -8.35
CA PRO A 54 -10.48 3.08 -9.61
C PRO A 54 -9.36 4.10 -9.89
N ALA A 55 -9.64 5.39 -9.77
CA ALA A 55 -8.66 6.44 -10.06
C ALA A 55 -7.44 6.41 -9.14
N LEU A 56 -7.64 6.09 -7.86
CA LEU A 56 -6.55 5.99 -6.90
C LEU A 56 -5.77 4.68 -7.05
N ALA A 57 -6.47 3.58 -7.34
CA ALA A 57 -5.88 2.25 -7.45
C ALA A 57 -4.76 2.20 -8.50
N GLU A 58 -4.86 2.95 -9.60
CA GLU A 58 -3.82 3.07 -10.63
C GLU A 58 -2.47 3.48 -10.03
N HIS A 59 -2.48 4.34 -9.01
CA HIS A 59 -1.26 4.86 -8.40
C HIS A 59 -0.82 4.07 -7.17
N VAL A 60 -1.73 3.46 -6.43
CA VAL A 60 -1.38 2.88 -5.13
C VAL A 60 -1.29 1.35 -5.09
N VAL A 61 -1.84 0.64 -6.07
CA VAL A 61 -1.83 -0.83 -6.06
C VAL A 61 -1.71 -1.48 -7.45
N THR A 62 -2.36 -0.95 -8.48
CA THR A 62 -2.37 -1.57 -9.83
C THR A 62 -0.95 -1.78 -10.34
N ASN A 63 -0.08 -0.78 -10.18
CA ASN A 63 1.31 -0.86 -10.59
C ASN A 63 2.08 -2.04 -9.96
N SER A 64 1.78 -2.41 -8.71
CA SER A 64 2.42 -3.56 -8.05
C SER A 64 1.90 -4.89 -8.57
N ILE A 65 0.58 -4.97 -8.79
CA ILE A 65 -0.06 -6.19 -9.31
C ILE A 65 0.34 -6.44 -10.75
N ASP A 66 0.42 -5.41 -11.58
CA ASP A 66 0.88 -5.52 -12.97
C ASP A 66 2.34 -6.02 -13.04
N VAL A 67 3.22 -5.47 -12.20
CA VAL A 67 4.62 -5.93 -12.11
C VAL A 67 4.68 -7.39 -11.68
N PHE A 68 3.90 -7.77 -10.66
CA PHE A 68 3.81 -9.15 -10.20
C PHE A 68 3.33 -10.08 -11.31
N ASN A 69 2.16 -9.82 -11.90
CA ASN A 69 1.55 -10.67 -12.92
C ASN A 69 2.47 -10.85 -14.14
N LYS A 70 3.11 -9.76 -14.57
CA LYS A 70 4.08 -9.80 -15.68
C LYS A 70 5.31 -10.66 -15.35
N ALA A 71 5.83 -10.56 -14.13
CA ALA A 71 7.02 -11.27 -13.70
C ALA A 71 6.73 -12.73 -13.32
N ALA A 72 5.54 -13.06 -12.86
CA ALA A 72 5.10 -14.41 -12.53
C ALA A 72 4.89 -15.30 -13.77
N LYS A 73 4.93 -14.74 -14.99
CA LYS A 73 4.95 -15.46 -16.28
C LYS A 73 3.85 -16.53 -16.44
N GLY A 74 2.68 -16.29 -15.86
CA GLY A 74 1.54 -17.21 -15.93
C GLY A 74 1.58 -18.35 -14.92
N GLU A 75 2.55 -18.41 -14.00
CA GLU A 75 2.53 -19.35 -12.88
C GLU A 75 1.48 -18.95 -11.83
N MET A 76 1.27 -17.64 -11.66
CA MET A 76 0.25 -17.05 -10.81
C MET A 76 -0.29 -15.77 -11.44
N GLU A 77 -1.57 -15.52 -11.23
CA GLU A 77 -2.28 -14.32 -11.67
C GLU A 77 -3.11 -13.77 -10.52
N ILE A 78 -3.00 -12.49 -10.26
CA ILE A 78 -3.81 -11.77 -9.28
C ILE A 78 -4.77 -10.86 -10.05
N GLU A 79 -6.07 -11.11 -9.90
CA GLU A 79 -7.13 -10.24 -10.38
C GLU A 79 -7.40 -9.19 -9.30
N LEU A 80 -7.19 -7.92 -9.66
CA LEU A 80 -7.36 -6.79 -8.74
C LEU A 80 -8.79 -6.23 -8.85
N PHE A 81 -9.41 -6.05 -7.70
CA PHE A 81 -10.69 -5.37 -7.52
C PHE A 81 -10.47 -4.08 -6.72
N THR A 82 -11.16 -3.02 -7.11
CA THR A 82 -11.10 -1.73 -6.40
C THR A 82 -12.14 -1.68 -5.27
N ALA A 83 -12.21 -0.56 -4.56
CA ALA A 83 -13.08 -0.38 -3.40
C ALA A 83 -14.51 -0.89 -3.64
N ASP A 84 -15.04 -1.60 -2.67
CA ASP A 84 -16.44 -2.08 -2.57
C ASP A 84 -16.93 -3.00 -3.71
N GLN A 85 -16.04 -3.44 -4.63
CA GLN A 85 -16.44 -4.30 -5.75
C GLN A 85 -16.78 -5.74 -5.33
N LEU A 86 -16.10 -6.30 -4.35
CA LEU A 86 -16.38 -7.66 -3.85
C LEU A 86 -17.07 -7.62 -2.49
N VAL A 87 -16.53 -6.81 -1.58
CA VAL A 87 -17.06 -6.62 -0.22
C VAL A 87 -16.84 -5.18 0.24
N PRO A 88 -17.67 -4.64 1.15
CA PRO A 88 -17.41 -3.34 1.77
C PRO A 88 -16.07 -3.31 2.49
N GLN A 89 -15.41 -2.14 2.57
CA GLN A 89 -14.09 -1.98 3.17
C GLN A 89 -13.99 -2.55 4.59
N GLY A 90 -14.99 -2.32 5.45
CA GLY A 90 -15.02 -2.85 6.83
C GLY A 90 -15.14 -4.38 6.92
N GLU A 91 -15.44 -5.06 5.81
CA GLU A 91 -15.53 -6.53 5.74
C GLU A 91 -14.30 -7.17 5.07
N LEU A 92 -13.36 -6.38 4.56
CA LEU A 92 -12.17 -6.88 3.85
C LEU A 92 -11.40 -7.92 4.66
N PHE A 93 -11.14 -7.62 5.94
CA PHE A 93 -10.40 -8.54 6.81
C PHE A 93 -11.11 -9.88 6.94
N ARG A 94 -12.42 -9.86 7.24
CA ARG A 94 -13.23 -11.07 7.39
C ARG A 94 -13.33 -11.86 6.10
N ALA A 95 -13.43 -11.19 4.96
CA ALA A 95 -13.49 -11.84 3.66
C ALA A 95 -12.19 -12.58 3.32
N VAL A 96 -11.02 -12.00 3.64
CA VAL A 96 -9.73 -12.67 3.53
C VAL A 96 -9.64 -13.84 4.51
N GLN A 97 -10.03 -13.65 5.75
CA GLN A 97 -10.03 -14.70 6.78
C GLN A 97 -10.88 -15.91 6.40
N ALA A 98 -12.06 -15.67 5.86
CA ALA A 98 -12.97 -16.71 5.36
C ALA A 98 -12.52 -17.34 4.03
N GLY A 99 -11.52 -16.77 3.33
CA GLY A 99 -11.09 -17.22 2.00
C GLY A 99 -12.06 -16.85 0.87
N THR A 100 -13.01 -15.94 1.12
CA THR A 100 -13.90 -15.38 0.10
C THR A 100 -13.13 -14.57 -0.93
N ILE A 101 -12.11 -13.84 -0.47
CA ILE A 101 -11.06 -13.22 -1.28
C ILE A 101 -9.70 -13.72 -0.80
N ASP A 102 -8.69 -13.72 -1.67
CA ASP A 102 -7.40 -14.35 -1.38
C ASP A 102 -6.44 -13.37 -0.71
N ALA A 103 -6.53 -12.09 -1.06
CA ALA A 103 -5.68 -11.01 -0.55
C ALA A 103 -6.44 -9.69 -0.46
N ALA A 104 -5.96 -8.79 0.38
CA ALA A 104 -6.45 -7.42 0.43
C ALA A 104 -5.32 -6.42 0.72
N GLN A 105 -5.54 -5.19 0.25
CA GLN A 105 -4.76 -4.02 0.59
C GLN A 105 -5.69 -2.99 1.22
N SER A 106 -5.41 -2.66 2.47
CA SER A 106 -6.17 -1.68 3.25
C SER A 106 -5.30 -1.20 4.41
N ASP A 107 -5.91 -0.66 5.46
CA ASP A 107 -5.31 -0.51 6.77
C ASP A 107 -6.07 -1.34 7.80
N ASP A 108 -5.40 -1.65 8.89
CA ASP A 108 -5.96 -2.52 9.93
C ASP A 108 -7.14 -1.89 10.66
N ASP A 109 -7.15 -0.55 10.80
CA ASP A 109 -8.21 0.17 11.53
C ASP A 109 -9.51 0.21 10.71
N SER A 110 -9.46 0.62 9.44
CA SER A 110 -10.62 0.66 8.53
C SER A 110 -11.14 -0.73 8.17
N ALA A 111 -10.25 -1.71 8.01
CA ALA A 111 -10.62 -3.10 7.74
C ALA A 111 -11.12 -3.85 8.99
N ALA A 112 -11.17 -3.19 10.15
CA ALA A 112 -11.59 -3.75 11.42
C ALA A 112 -10.85 -5.04 11.81
N ALA A 113 -9.51 -5.07 11.55
CA ALA A 113 -8.67 -6.21 11.90
C ALA A 113 -8.76 -6.49 13.42
N PRO A 114 -8.91 -7.75 13.86
CA PRO A 114 -9.08 -8.11 15.27
C PRO A 114 -7.74 -8.16 16.02
N VAL A 115 -6.89 -7.15 15.80
CA VAL A 115 -5.60 -6.98 16.49
C VAL A 115 -5.63 -5.70 17.32
N ASP A 116 -5.04 -5.74 18.50
CA ASP A 116 -5.03 -4.60 19.43
C ASP A 116 -4.26 -3.39 18.89
N VAL A 117 -3.25 -3.63 18.07
CA VAL A 117 -2.41 -2.58 17.46
C VAL A 117 -3.05 -1.88 16.24
N ARG A 118 -4.24 -2.29 15.80
CA ARG A 118 -4.89 -1.72 14.60
C ARG A 118 -5.05 -0.20 14.67
N VAL A 119 -5.26 0.35 15.86
CA VAL A 119 -5.47 1.78 16.08
C VAL A 119 -4.28 2.65 15.64
N PHE A 120 -3.08 2.06 15.51
CA PHE A 120 -1.88 2.74 15.04
C PHE A 120 -1.71 2.68 13.51
N ALA A 121 -2.52 1.88 12.83
CA ALA A 121 -2.61 1.91 11.37
C ALA A 121 -3.37 3.16 10.90
N ALA A 122 -3.50 3.32 9.59
CA ALA A 122 -4.04 4.53 9.00
C ALA A 122 -3.26 5.79 9.46
N TYR A 123 -3.96 6.80 9.89
CA TYR A 123 -3.38 8.08 10.34
C TYR A 123 -3.46 8.22 11.86
N PHE A 124 -2.64 7.46 12.58
CA PHE A 124 -2.56 7.66 14.02
C PHE A 124 -2.03 9.08 14.32
N PRO A 125 -2.76 9.87 15.12
CA PRO A 125 -2.52 11.29 15.24
C PRO A 125 -1.08 11.63 15.64
N PHE A 126 -0.38 12.39 14.80
CA PHE A 126 1.00 12.89 15.00
C PHE A 126 2.07 11.81 15.16
N ALA A 127 1.78 10.54 14.85
CA ALA A 127 2.78 9.46 14.90
C ALA A 127 3.89 9.64 13.87
N SER A 128 3.52 10.07 12.67
CA SER A 128 4.42 10.32 11.55
C SER A 128 4.40 11.78 11.14
N ARG A 129 5.55 12.35 10.81
CA ARG A 129 5.68 13.70 10.23
C ARG A 129 5.85 13.65 8.71
N TYR A 130 6.49 12.59 8.23
CA TYR A 130 6.80 12.36 6.83
C TYR A 130 6.51 10.91 6.45
N SER A 131 6.31 10.67 5.18
CA SER A 131 6.07 9.32 4.64
C SER A 131 7.23 8.35 4.88
N LEU A 132 8.46 8.84 5.03
CA LEU A 132 9.62 8.01 5.41
C LEU A 132 9.59 7.51 6.86
N ASP A 133 8.79 8.11 7.74
CA ASP A 133 8.71 7.68 9.13
C ASP A 133 8.10 6.27 9.24
N VAL A 134 7.13 5.92 8.41
CA VAL A 134 6.47 4.61 8.44
C VAL A 134 7.46 3.47 8.15
N PRO A 135 8.15 3.40 7.01
CA PRO A 135 9.12 2.33 6.78
C PRO A 135 10.25 2.33 7.82
N THR A 136 10.65 3.50 8.32
CA THR A 136 11.67 3.59 9.35
C THR A 136 11.20 2.97 10.67
N LEU A 137 9.98 3.27 11.11
CA LEU A 137 9.38 2.71 12.33
C LEU A 137 9.23 1.20 12.26
N TRP A 138 8.76 0.67 11.11
CA TRP A 138 8.54 -0.76 10.94
C TRP A 138 9.84 -1.55 10.84
N GLU A 139 10.80 -1.12 10.02
CA GLU A 139 12.02 -1.89 9.73
C GLU A 139 13.13 -1.67 10.78
N TRP A 140 13.21 -0.50 11.43
CA TRP A 140 14.35 -0.16 12.31
C TRP A 140 13.97 0.04 13.78
N TYR A 141 12.70 0.30 14.09
CA TYR A 141 12.23 0.53 15.47
C TYR A 141 11.37 -0.62 16.01
N GLY A 142 11.18 -1.68 15.23
CA GLY A 142 10.57 -2.94 15.69
C GLY A 142 9.06 -3.01 15.59
N LEU A 143 8.36 -2.07 14.93
CA LEU A 143 6.90 -2.17 14.77
C LEU A 143 6.51 -3.38 13.94
N LYS A 144 7.31 -3.76 12.93
CA LYS A 144 7.07 -4.96 12.12
C LYS A 144 6.93 -6.21 12.97
N GLN A 145 7.85 -6.42 13.92
CA GLN A 145 7.80 -7.56 14.82
C GLN A 145 6.52 -7.55 15.68
N ILE A 146 6.11 -6.37 16.15
CA ILE A 146 4.87 -6.23 16.94
C ILE A 146 3.63 -6.61 16.10
N TRP A 147 3.60 -6.22 14.82
CA TRP A 147 2.52 -6.61 13.90
C TRP A 147 2.55 -8.11 13.63
N GLU A 148 3.71 -8.70 13.36
CA GLU A 148 3.87 -10.14 13.17
C GLU A 148 3.40 -10.93 14.41
N GLU A 149 3.75 -10.49 15.61
CA GLU A 149 3.28 -11.08 16.88
C GLU A 149 1.75 -10.98 17.04
N ALA A 150 1.17 -9.80 16.74
CA ALA A 150 -0.27 -9.59 16.83
C ALA A 150 -1.04 -10.46 15.85
N TYR A 151 -0.58 -10.57 14.61
CA TYR A 151 -1.22 -11.39 13.59
C TYR A 151 -0.99 -12.89 13.77
N ALA A 152 0.06 -13.31 14.47
CA ALA A 152 0.25 -14.71 14.84
C ALA A 152 -0.86 -15.25 15.75
N GLU A 153 -1.57 -14.38 16.46
CA GLU A 153 -2.72 -14.72 17.30
C GLU A 153 -4.04 -14.79 16.50
N VAL A 154 -4.05 -14.34 15.24
CA VAL A 154 -5.25 -14.27 14.41
C VAL A 154 -5.23 -15.40 13.38
N PRO A 155 -6.09 -16.43 13.54
CA PRO A 155 -6.11 -17.53 12.59
C PRO A 155 -6.66 -17.11 11.22
N GLY A 156 -6.14 -17.72 10.17
CA GLY A 156 -6.66 -17.62 8.81
C GLY A 156 -6.16 -16.41 8.01
N VAL A 157 -5.45 -15.46 8.62
CA VAL A 157 -4.85 -14.30 7.92
C VAL A 157 -3.36 -14.22 8.20
N THR A 158 -2.59 -13.99 7.16
CA THR A 158 -1.16 -13.67 7.22
C THR A 158 -0.97 -12.22 6.81
N TRP A 159 -0.40 -11.41 7.70
CA TRP A 159 0.07 -10.07 7.38
C TRP A 159 1.38 -10.16 6.62
N LEU A 160 1.53 -9.39 5.52
CA LEU A 160 2.71 -9.47 4.67
C LEU A 160 3.66 -8.28 4.86
N SER A 161 3.10 -7.09 4.91
CA SER A 161 3.87 -5.86 4.91
C SER A 161 2.99 -4.67 5.26
N THR A 162 3.61 -3.62 5.78
CA THR A 162 3.03 -2.28 5.81
C THR A 162 3.46 -1.47 4.60
N GLY A 163 2.82 -0.34 4.39
CA GLY A 163 3.23 0.66 3.42
C GLY A 163 2.96 2.06 3.91
N SER A 164 3.62 3.02 3.28
CA SER A 164 3.45 4.43 3.59
C SER A 164 2.78 5.14 2.41
N TRP A 165 1.85 6.03 2.74
CA TRP A 165 1.13 6.86 1.78
C TRP A 165 1.31 8.35 2.10
N ASP A 166 0.35 9.17 1.69
CA ASP A 166 0.31 10.61 1.83
C ASP A 166 0.01 11.10 3.26
N PRO A 167 0.08 12.41 3.51
CA PRO A 167 -0.34 13.00 4.78
C PRO A 167 -1.87 13.04 4.92
N CYS A 168 -2.36 13.20 6.16
CA CYS A 168 -3.77 13.42 6.45
C CYS A 168 -4.06 14.89 6.72
N ASN A 169 -4.69 15.55 5.76
CA ASN A 169 -5.12 16.93 5.83
C ASN A 169 -6.65 17.02 5.71
N PHE A 170 -7.20 18.20 5.91
CA PHE A 170 -8.61 18.48 5.69
C PHE A 170 -8.82 19.15 4.33
N ALA A 171 -9.70 18.60 3.50
CA ALA A 171 -10.26 19.28 2.35
C ALA A 171 -11.73 19.55 2.63
N THR A 172 -12.17 20.84 2.61
CA THR A 172 -13.45 21.25 3.17
C THR A 172 -14.19 22.26 2.28
N THR A 173 -15.50 22.36 2.48
CA THR A 173 -16.36 23.39 1.83
C THR A 173 -16.28 24.75 2.52
N LYS A 174 -15.80 24.79 3.76
CA LYS A 174 -15.63 26.00 4.59
C LYS A 174 -14.15 26.15 4.98
N PRO A 175 -13.63 27.39 5.09
CA PRO A 175 -12.24 27.61 5.47
C PRO A 175 -11.99 27.21 6.93
N ILE A 176 -10.84 26.63 7.21
CA ILE A 176 -10.32 26.35 8.56
C ILE A 176 -9.07 27.20 8.74
N ARG A 177 -9.11 28.18 9.64
CA ARG A 177 -7.99 29.10 9.93
C ARG A 177 -7.66 29.15 11.43
N SER A 178 -8.50 28.52 12.27
CA SER A 178 -8.30 28.37 13.70
C SER A 178 -8.81 27.01 14.17
N VAL A 179 -8.39 26.56 15.35
CA VAL A 179 -8.92 25.32 15.97
C VAL A 179 -10.43 25.43 16.23
N ALA A 180 -10.92 26.65 16.48
CA ALA A 180 -12.34 26.88 16.70
C ALA A 180 -13.19 26.58 15.45
N ASP A 181 -12.65 26.74 14.24
CA ASP A 181 -13.34 26.46 12.98
C ASP A 181 -13.61 24.96 12.75
N LEU A 182 -12.94 24.09 13.50
CA LEU A 182 -13.15 22.64 13.45
C LEU A 182 -14.49 22.22 14.06
N LYS A 183 -15.05 23.06 14.96
CA LYS A 183 -16.25 22.72 15.73
C LYS A 183 -17.49 22.57 14.84
N GLY A 184 -18.10 21.39 14.91
CA GLY A 184 -19.35 21.06 14.21
C GLY A 184 -19.15 20.67 12.75
N LEU A 185 -17.91 20.62 12.24
CA LEU A 185 -17.65 20.10 10.88
C LEU A 185 -17.95 18.60 10.84
N ARG A 186 -18.79 18.19 9.90
CA ARG A 186 -19.07 16.79 9.57
C ARG A 186 -18.05 16.36 8.53
N VAL A 187 -17.16 15.48 8.93
CA VAL A 187 -15.98 15.15 8.12
C VAL A 187 -15.86 13.63 7.97
N TYR A 188 -15.72 13.16 6.74
CA TYR A 188 -15.36 11.77 6.48
C TYR A 188 -13.93 11.53 6.95
N MET A 189 -13.73 10.59 7.89
CA MET A 189 -12.45 10.38 8.56
C MET A 189 -12.21 8.91 8.87
N PHE A 190 -10.93 8.54 8.99
CA PHE A 190 -10.51 7.26 9.56
C PHE A 190 -10.96 7.13 11.03
N PRO A 191 -11.28 5.91 11.51
CA PRO A 191 -11.88 5.70 12.83
C PRO A 191 -11.07 6.34 13.97
N THR A 192 -9.80 5.97 14.11
CA THR A 192 -8.95 6.46 15.22
C THR A 192 -8.64 7.95 15.10
N GLY A 193 -8.36 8.46 13.88
CA GLY A 193 -8.19 9.89 13.63
C GLY A 193 -9.46 10.68 13.96
N GLY A 194 -10.62 10.16 13.58
CA GLY A 194 -11.93 10.75 13.92
C GLY A 194 -12.17 10.79 15.42
N GLN A 195 -11.90 9.71 16.16
CA GLN A 195 -12.01 9.69 17.61
C GLN A 195 -11.15 10.78 18.26
N PHE A 196 -9.92 10.96 17.79
CA PHE A 196 -9.05 12.03 18.28
C PHE A 196 -9.64 13.43 17.99
N MET A 197 -10.12 13.67 16.77
CA MET A 197 -10.60 14.99 16.35
C MET A 197 -11.94 15.39 16.97
N GLN A 198 -12.72 14.45 17.51
CA GLN A 198 -13.92 14.73 18.30
C GLN A 198 -13.62 15.64 19.51
N GLN A 199 -12.41 15.60 20.07
CA GLN A 199 -11.99 16.47 21.17
C GLN A 199 -12.01 17.97 20.79
N PHE A 200 -11.98 18.28 19.48
CA PHE A 200 -12.03 19.62 18.93
C PHE A 200 -13.41 19.95 18.33
N GLY A 201 -14.39 19.07 18.57
CA GLY A 201 -15.77 19.25 18.12
C GLY A 201 -16.02 18.86 16.66
N VAL A 202 -15.09 18.21 16.00
CA VAL A 202 -15.33 17.57 14.69
C VAL A 202 -16.35 16.45 14.88
N VAL A 203 -17.24 16.28 13.92
CA VAL A 203 -18.20 15.16 13.83
C VAL A 203 -17.71 14.21 12.75
N PRO A 204 -16.95 13.16 13.12
CA PRO A 204 -16.49 12.19 12.15
C PRO A 204 -17.67 11.36 11.61
N VAL A 205 -17.67 11.15 10.31
CA VAL A 205 -18.69 10.39 9.59
C VAL A 205 -18.01 9.26 8.82
N SER A 206 -18.62 8.09 8.82
CA SER A 206 -18.19 6.95 8.02
C SER A 206 -19.27 6.66 6.97
N LEU A 207 -18.85 6.58 5.71
CA LEU A 207 -19.68 6.26 4.56
C LEU A 207 -18.93 5.28 3.64
N PRO A 208 -19.62 4.56 2.74
CA PRO A 208 -18.96 3.92 1.61
C PRO A 208 -18.16 4.95 0.80
N TYR A 209 -17.01 4.54 0.26
CA TYR A 209 -16.09 5.44 -0.44
C TYR A 209 -16.76 6.21 -1.59
N GLU A 210 -17.63 5.54 -2.35
CA GLU A 210 -18.33 6.12 -3.50
C GLU A 210 -19.40 7.16 -3.10
N ASP A 211 -19.86 7.15 -1.84
CA ASP A 211 -20.89 8.06 -1.35
C ASP A 211 -20.30 9.39 -0.82
N VAL A 212 -18.99 9.45 -0.61
CA VAL A 212 -18.32 10.62 0.01
C VAL A 212 -18.49 11.88 -0.85
N GLN A 213 -18.23 11.79 -2.15
CA GLN A 213 -18.34 12.94 -3.06
C GLN A 213 -19.79 13.45 -3.18
N PRO A 214 -20.81 12.60 -3.40
CA PRO A 214 -22.22 13.01 -3.34
C PRO A 214 -22.61 13.66 -2.01
N ALA A 215 -22.16 13.11 -0.87
CA ALA A 215 -22.48 13.66 0.45
C ALA A 215 -21.90 15.07 0.68
N ILE A 216 -20.71 15.37 0.13
CA ILE A 216 -20.16 16.73 0.14
C ILE A 216 -20.97 17.66 -0.78
N GLN A 217 -21.35 17.21 -1.97
CA GLN A 217 -22.13 18.00 -2.94
C GLN A 217 -23.52 18.38 -2.40
N THR A 218 -24.17 17.47 -1.68
CA THR A 218 -25.49 17.70 -1.06
C THR A 218 -25.42 18.48 0.25
N GLY A 219 -24.21 18.69 0.80
CA GLY A 219 -23.99 19.34 2.08
C GLY A 219 -24.29 18.43 3.28
N GLU A 220 -24.36 17.12 3.10
CA GLU A 220 -24.40 16.14 4.19
C GLU A 220 -23.06 16.09 4.92
N LEU A 221 -21.95 16.20 4.18
CA LEU A 221 -20.61 16.40 4.70
C LEU A 221 -20.11 17.82 4.45
N ASP A 222 -19.32 18.35 5.39
CA ASP A 222 -18.59 19.60 5.23
C ASP A 222 -17.20 19.40 4.62
N GLY A 223 -16.72 18.15 4.56
CA GLY A 223 -15.43 17.81 3.97
C GLY A 223 -14.93 16.42 4.31
N ILE A 224 -13.66 16.23 4.02
CA ILE A 224 -12.92 14.99 4.27
C ILE A 224 -11.62 15.28 5.00
N SER A 225 -11.18 14.35 5.83
CA SER A 225 -9.81 14.27 6.35
C SER A 225 -9.33 12.83 6.18
N TRP A 226 -8.96 12.53 4.95
CA TRP A 226 -8.62 11.19 4.51
C TRP A 226 -7.23 11.15 3.88
N CYS A 227 -6.79 12.22 3.24
CA CYS A 227 -5.62 12.20 2.38
C CYS A 227 -4.95 13.57 2.27
N GLY A 228 -3.82 13.60 1.55
CA GLY A 228 -3.14 14.80 1.07
C GLY A 228 -3.84 15.44 -0.13
N ILE A 229 -3.28 16.56 -0.58
CA ILE A 229 -3.82 17.30 -1.73
C ILE A 229 -3.70 16.50 -3.03
N THR A 230 -2.68 15.66 -3.16
CA THR A 230 -2.45 14.80 -4.32
C THR A 230 -3.65 13.91 -4.58
N GLU A 231 -4.12 13.22 -3.55
CA GLU A 231 -5.25 12.32 -3.66
C GLU A 231 -6.56 13.10 -3.89
N ALA A 232 -6.75 14.24 -3.19
CA ALA A 232 -7.92 15.07 -3.39
C ALA A 232 -8.12 15.48 -4.87
N TYR A 233 -7.04 15.77 -5.59
CA TYR A 233 -7.09 16.07 -7.02
C TYR A 233 -7.29 14.82 -7.88
N THR A 234 -6.67 13.71 -7.51
CA THR A 234 -6.72 12.44 -8.28
C THR A 234 -8.11 11.83 -8.28
N VAL A 235 -8.80 11.84 -7.13
CA VAL A 235 -10.12 11.20 -6.97
C VAL A 235 -11.30 12.16 -7.14
N GLY A 236 -11.02 13.44 -7.44
CA GLY A 236 -12.06 14.44 -7.73
C GLY A 236 -12.66 15.13 -6.48
N TRP A 237 -12.14 14.89 -5.29
CA TRP A 237 -12.62 15.61 -4.09
C TRP A 237 -12.31 17.11 -4.13
N ALA A 238 -11.24 17.51 -4.86
CA ALA A 238 -10.94 18.92 -5.13
C ALA A 238 -12.00 19.61 -5.99
N ASP A 239 -12.92 18.89 -6.63
CA ASP A 239 -14.01 19.45 -7.42
C ASP A 239 -15.26 19.78 -6.57
N VAL A 240 -15.36 19.20 -5.39
CA VAL A 240 -16.51 19.35 -4.47
C VAL A 240 -16.16 20.05 -3.16
N THR A 241 -14.88 20.25 -2.88
CA THR A 241 -14.37 21.06 -1.77
C THR A 241 -13.80 22.38 -2.27
N LYS A 242 -13.49 23.32 -1.39
CA LYS A 242 -12.98 24.66 -1.74
C LYS A 242 -11.67 25.02 -1.04
N TYR A 243 -11.45 24.44 0.12
CA TYR A 243 -10.36 24.80 1.02
C TYR A 243 -9.55 23.56 1.39
N TYR A 244 -8.25 23.74 1.55
CA TYR A 244 -7.35 22.71 2.00
C TYR A 244 -6.50 23.22 3.16
N LEU A 245 -6.64 22.58 4.33
CA LEU A 245 -5.86 22.92 5.51
C LEU A 245 -4.45 22.35 5.37
N THR A 246 -3.42 23.21 5.46
CA THR A 246 -2.02 22.81 5.31
C THR A 246 -1.47 22.06 6.53
N ASN A 247 -2.05 22.28 7.71
CA ASN A 247 -1.74 21.51 8.91
C ASN A 247 -2.27 20.08 8.76
N ASN A 248 -1.46 19.08 9.01
CA ASN A 248 -1.86 17.68 8.93
C ASN A 248 -1.99 17.04 10.34
N ILE A 249 -2.88 16.05 10.45
CA ILE A 249 -3.03 15.24 11.67
C ILE A 249 -1.91 14.19 11.73
N SER A 250 -1.50 13.67 10.58
CA SER A 250 -0.39 12.74 10.43
C SER A 250 0.32 13.02 9.11
N GLY A 251 1.63 12.86 9.09
CA GLY A 251 2.43 13.05 7.87
C GLY A 251 2.45 11.85 6.94
N ALA A 252 1.85 10.73 7.35
CA ALA A 252 1.75 9.53 6.53
C ALA A 252 0.66 8.57 7.01
N TRP A 253 0.08 7.84 6.06
CA TRP A 253 -0.80 6.71 6.31
C TRP A 253 0.00 5.41 6.38
N ALA A 254 -0.28 4.58 7.37
CA ALA A 254 0.27 3.24 7.51
C ALA A 254 -0.78 2.21 7.08
N GLY A 255 -0.58 1.62 5.91
CA GLY A 255 -1.47 0.60 5.38
C GLY A 255 -0.88 -0.80 5.48
N SER A 256 -1.69 -1.80 5.19
CA SER A 256 -1.34 -3.21 5.29
C SER A 256 -1.72 -3.99 4.04
N TYR A 257 -0.90 -5.01 3.74
CA TYR A 257 -1.22 -6.10 2.83
C TYR A 257 -1.40 -7.37 3.65
N PHE A 258 -2.52 -8.03 3.48
CA PHE A 258 -2.79 -9.30 4.15
C PHE A 258 -3.45 -10.32 3.21
N VAL A 259 -3.19 -11.60 3.47
CA VAL A 259 -3.61 -12.70 2.62
C VAL A 259 -4.23 -13.82 3.45
N ASN A 260 -5.09 -14.63 2.83
CA ASN A 260 -5.56 -15.86 3.44
C ASN A 260 -4.38 -16.81 3.68
N THR A 261 -4.21 -17.26 4.93
CA THR A 261 -3.04 -18.08 5.33
C THR A 261 -2.95 -19.40 4.58
N GLU A 262 -4.07 -20.10 4.35
CA GLU A 262 -4.04 -21.38 3.66
C GLU A 262 -3.75 -21.23 2.17
N LYS A 263 -4.25 -20.17 1.56
CA LYS A 263 -3.92 -19.81 0.18
C LYS A 263 -2.45 -19.41 0.04
N TRP A 264 -1.92 -18.65 1.01
CA TRP A 264 -0.52 -18.24 1.02
C TRP A 264 0.44 -19.41 1.10
N LYS A 265 0.15 -20.42 1.92
CA LYS A 265 0.94 -21.66 2.04
C LYS A 265 1.03 -22.45 0.74
N GLN A 266 0.06 -22.31 -0.16
CA GLN A 266 0.04 -22.98 -1.46
C GLN A 266 0.87 -22.25 -2.52
N VAL A 267 1.20 -20.98 -2.31
CA VAL A 267 2.03 -20.20 -3.24
C VAL A 267 3.49 -20.63 -3.12
N PRO A 268 4.16 -21.00 -4.24
CA PRO A 268 5.58 -21.32 -4.24
C PRO A 268 6.45 -20.20 -3.65
N PRO A 269 7.53 -20.52 -2.92
CA PRO A 269 8.36 -19.52 -2.24
C PRO A 269 8.90 -18.40 -3.14
N HIS A 270 9.25 -18.70 -4.39
CA HIS A 270 9.72 -17.69 -5.34
C HIS A 270 8.62 -16.68 -5.73
N LEU A 271 7.35 -17.13 -5.84
CA LEU A 271 6.22 -16.25 -6.10
C LEU A 271 5.83 -15.45 -4.85
N GLN A 272 5.95 -16.04 -3.65
CA GLN A 272 5.78 -15.30 -2.41
C GLN A 272 6.78 -14.15 -2.31
N GLN A 273 8.06 -14.42 -2.61
CA GLN A 273 9.11 -13.41 -2.61
C GLN A 273 8.85 -12.35 -3.69
N LEU A 274 8.47 -12.78 -4.90
CA LEU A 274 8.13 -11.87 -5.99
C LEU A 274 6.97 -10.93 -5.62
N PHE A 275 5.94 -11.45 -4.96
CA PHE A 275 4.80 -10.65 -4.53
C PHE A 275 5.22 -9.60 -3.50
N LYS A 276 6.02 -9.97 -2.48
CA LYS A 276 6.59 -9.01 -1.52
C LYS A 276 7.42 -7.93 -2.20
N MET A 277 8.29 -8.29 -3.14
CA MET A 277 9.08 -7.32 -3.90
C MET A 277 8.21 -6.37 -4.75
N SER A 278 7.09 -6.85 -5.29
CA SER A 278 6.18 -6.00 -6.03
C SER A 278 5.42 -5.02 -5.13
N ILE A 279 5.12 -5.41 -3.90
CA ILE A 279 4.58 -4.52 -2.86
C ILE A 279 5.62 -3.43 -2.51
N ASP A 280 6.89 -3.80 -2.29
CA ASP A 280 7.97 -2.86 -2.00
C ASP A 280 8.18 -1.86 -3.14
N TRP A 281 8.08 -2.33 -4.40
CA TRP A 281 8.09 -1.46 -5.58
C TRP A 281 6.94 -0.44 -5.54
N SER A 282 5.74 -0.88 -5.19
CA SER A 282 4.59 0.03 -5.05
C SER A 282 4.81 1.05 -3.94
N HIS A 283 5.41 0.66 -2.80
CA HIS A 283 5.78 1.60 -1.74
C HIS A 283 6.72 2.68 -2.23
N TYR A 284 7.80 2.28 -2.93
CA TYR A 284 8.76 3.22 -3.50
C TYR A 284 8.09 4.18 -4.48
N TYR A 285 7.27 3.67 -5.40
CA TYR A 285 6.53 4.50 -6.37
C TYR A 285 5.63 5.51 -5.66
N ARG A 286 4.85 5.09 -4.68
CA ARG A 286 3.94 5.98 -3.93
C ARG A 286 4.67 7.08 -3.19
N LEU A 287 5.78 6.78 -2.52
CA LEU A 287 6.55 7.78 -1.77
C LEU A 287 6.89 8.99 -2.63
N HIS A 288 7.43 8.78 -3.83
CA HIS A 288 7.80 9.89 -4.69
C HIS A 288 6.62 10.48 -5.46
N TRP A 289 5.58 9.70 -5.78
CA TRP A 289 4.37 10.21 -6.42
C TRP A 289 3.62 11.20 -5.51
N TYR A 290 3.40 10.85 -4.25
CA TYR A 290 2.80 11.76 -3.28
C TYR A 290 3.70 12.95 -2.99
N TRP A 291 5.00 12.75 -2.83
CA TRP A 291 5.94 13.84 -2.60
C TRP A 291 5.90 14.88 -3.73
N TRP A 292 5.91 14.42 -4.97
CA TRP A 292 5.73 15.29 -6.14
C TRP A 292 4.36 15.98 -6.13
N GLY A 293 3.28 15.24 -5.94
CA GLY A 293 1.91 15.73 -6.02
C GLY A 293 1.58 16.74 -4.93
N GLU A 294 2.05 16.52 -3.69
CA GLU A 294 1.88 17.48 -2.59
C GLU A 294 2.51 18.85 -2.93
N ALA A 295 3.70 18.87 -3.48
CA ALA A 295 4.35 20.10 -3.90
C ALA A 295 3.66 20.72 -5.13
N HIS A 296 3.35 19.90 -6.13
CA HIS A 296 2.75 20.33 -7.40
C HIS A 296 1.37 20.97 -7.18
N TYR A 297 0.44 20.27 -6.53
CA TYR A 297 -0.92 20.76 -6.38
C TYR A 297 -1.05 21.92 -5.38
N ARG A 298 -0.17 22.03 -4.41
CA ARG A 298 -0.12 23.21 -3.51
C ARG A 298 0.34 24.47 -4.23
N THR A 299 1.10 24.34 -5.32
CA THR A 299 1.66 25.49 -6.05
C THR A 299 0.94 25.82 -7.36
N THR A 300 0.40 24.79 -8.04
CA THR A 300 -0.15 24.94 -9.40
C THR A 300 -1.58 24.41 -9.56
N GLY A 301 -2.14 23.75 -8.52
CA GLY A 301 -3.44 23.08 -8.63
C GLY A 301 -4.61 24.01 -8.93
N GLY A 302 -4.70 25.13 -8.23
CA GLY A 302 -5.65 26.22 -8.52
C GLY A 302 -7.14 25.97 -8.16
N LYS A 303 -7.53 24.73 -7.77
CA LYS A 303 -8.90 24.42 -7.38
C LYS A 303 -9.18 24.68 -5.89
N LEU A 304 -8.19 24.50 -5.05
CA LEU A 304 -8.31 24.61 -3.60
C LEU A 304 -7.55 25.83 -3.07
N GLU A 305 -8.23 26.62 -2.23
CA GLU A 305 -7.59 27.67 -1.45
C GLU A 305 -6.89 27.05 -0.24
N LEU A 306 -5.59 27.30 -0.10
CA LEU A 306 -4.82 26.81 1.05
C LEU A 306 -5.14 27.66 2.27
N THR A 307 -5.47 27.00 3.37
CA THR A 307 -5.67 27.62 4.69
C THR A 307 -4.69 27.03 5.69
N THR A 308 -4.37 27.79 6.73
CA THR A 308 -3.43 27.38 7.76
C THR A 308 -3.90 27.85 9.12
N ILE A 309 -3.89 26.98 10.11
CA ILE A 309 -4.00 27.33 11.53
C ILE A 309 -2.60 27.75 12.00
N PRO A 310 -2.43 28.88 12.71
CA PRO A 310 -1.13 29.31 13.22
C PRO A 310 -0.45 28.21 14.04
N ASP A 311 0.88 28.04 13.89
CA ASP A 311 1.64 26.97 14.52
C ASP A 311 1.48 26.90 16.03
N ALA A 312 1.45 28.07 16.71
CA ALA A 312 1.24 28.14 18.15
C ALA A 312 -0.11 27.57 18.59
N GLU A 313 -1.15 27.76 17.78
CA GLU A 313 -2.48 27.21 18.03
C GLU A 313 -2.54 25.72 17.66
N TRP A 314 -1.97 25.32 16.49
CA TRP A 314 -1.90 23.92 16.08
C TRP A 314 -1.13 23.04 17.04
N LYS A 315 -0.11 23.63 17.70
CA LYS A 315 0.63 22.94 18.75
C LYS A 315 -0.29 22.48 19.91
N THR A 316 -1.37 23.16 20.19
CA THR A 316 -2.33 22.72 21.21
C THR A 316 -3.05 21.40 20.81
N VAL A 317 -3.27 21.20 19.52
CA VAL A 317 -3.80 19.96 18.96
C VAL A 317 -2.77 18.84 19.10
N GLU A 318 -1.52 19.11 18.75
CA GLU A 318 -0.41 18.17 18.89
C GLU A 318 -0.18 17.75 20.35
N ASP A 319 -0.23 18.69 21.29
CA ASP A 319 -0.06 18.37 22.72
C ASP A 319 -1.21 17.50 23.26
N LYS A 320 -2.44 17.66 22.74
CA LYS A 320 -3.56 16.76 23.02
C LYS A 320 -3.33 15.35 22.47
N ALA A 321 -2.63 15.20 21.34
CA ALA A 321 -2.31 13.88 20.80
C ALA A 321 -1.42 13.07 21.73
N LYS A 322 -0.51 13.71 22.47
CA LYS A 322 0.33 13.02 23.46
C LYS A 322 -0.51 12.39 24.58
N VAL A 323 -1.55 13.09 25.04
CA VAL A 323 -2.49 12.56 26.04
C VAL A 323 -3.31 11.40 25.44
N PHE A 324 -3.77 11.54 24.20
CA PHE A 324 -4.46 10.48 23.47
C PHE A 324 -3.58 9.23 23.32
N TRP A 325 -2.29 9.39 23.03
CA TRP A 325 -1.34 8.28 22.99
C TRP A 325 -1.24 7.55 24.33
N ASP A 326 -1.18 8.30 25.44
CA ASP A 326 -1.12 7.71 26.79
C ASP A 326 -2.39 6.93 27.13
N ASP A 327 -3.55 7.34 26.62
CA ASP A 327 -4.79 6.61 26.80
C ASP A 327 -4.83 5.34 25.95
N VAL A 328 -4.36 5.39 24.70
CA VAL A 328 -4.22 4.21 23.84
C VAL A 328 -3.21 3.23 24.44
N ALA A 329 -2.11 3.69 25.01
CA ALA A 329 -1.10 2.84 25.67
C ALA A 329 -1.68 1.97 26.80
N LYS A 330 -2.76 2.40 27.45
CA LYS A 330 -3.42 1.65 28.54
C LYS A 330 -4.26 0.50 28.04
N THR A 331 -4.56 0.40 26.75
CA THR A 331 -5.49 -0.58 26.19
C THR A 331 -4.90 -1.99 26.11
N SER A 332 -3.58 -2.12 25.87
CA SER A 332 -2.87 -3.41 25.93
C SER A 332 -1.37 -3.23 26.13
N PRO A 333 -0.63 -4.27 26.55
CA PRO A 333 0.83 -4.23 26.64
C PRO A 333 1.51 -3.94 25.29
N ARG A 334 0.98 -4.44 24.17
CA ARG A 334 1.50 -4.12 22.82
C ARG A 334 1.27 -2.65 22.47
N CYS A 335 0.10 -2.12 22.76
CA CYS A 335 -0.18 -0.69 22.56
C CYS A 335 0.76 0.19 23.37
N ALA A 336 1.05 -0.17 24.63
CA ALA A 336 2.02 0.53 25.45
C ALA A 336 3.42 0.52 24.80
N LYS A 337 3.87 -0.62 24.27
CA LYS A 337 5.16 -0.74 23.60
C LYS A 337 5.23 0.07 22.31
N VAL A 338 4.16 0.07 21.50
CA VAL A 338 4.07 0.92 20.29
C VAL A 338 4.18 2.38 20.65
N VAL A 339 3.44 2.86 21.65
CA VAL A 339 3.50 4.27 22.09
C VAL A 339 4.88 4.65 22.60
N GLU A 340 5.55 3.77 23.35
CA GLU A 340 6.95 3.97 23.78
C GLU A 340 7.89 4.15 22.57
N ILE A 341 7.77 3.27 21.57
CA ILE A 341 8.54 3.36 20.33
C ILE A 341 8.28 4.68 19.61
N LEU A 342 7.01 5.08 19.44
CA LEU A 342 6.64 6.34 18.78
C LEU A 342 7.21 7.56 19.52
N LYS A 343 7.14 7.58 20.84
CA LYS A 343 7.71 8.67 21.66
C LYS A 343 9.22 8.75 21.48
N ASN A 344 9.92 7.62 21.62
CA ASN A 344 11.37 7.55 21.45
C ASN A 344 11.79 7.97 20.04
N TYR A 345 11.08 7.49 19.01
CA TYR A 345 11.33 7.87 17.62
C TYR A 345 11.17 9.37 17.39
N ASN A 346 10.05 9.94 17.81
CA ASN A 346 9.79 11.38 17.62
C ASN A 346 10.79 12.24 18.40
N GLU A 347 11.20 11.83 19.60
CA GLU A 347 12.23 12.50 20.38
C GLU A 347 13.61 12.43 19.70
N THR A 348 13.97 11.25 19.15
CA THR A 348 15.22 11.05 18.43
C THR A 348 15.28 11.95 17.19
N MET A 349 14.21 11.99 16.41
CA MET A 349 14.14 12.81 15.20
C MET A 349 14.15 14.32 15.53
N ALA A 350 13.50 14.72 16.62
CA ALA A 350 13.55 16.11 17.08
C ALA A 350 14.97 16.52 17.51
N LYS A 351 15.69 15.66 18.22
CA LYS A 351 17.11 15.90 18.61
C LYS A 351 18.04 15.94 17.40
N ALA A 352 17.78 15.15 16.35
CA ALA A 352 18.55 15.18 15.12
C ALA A 352 18.38 16.49 14.35
N GLY A 353 17.24 17.19 14.52
CA GLY A 353 16.96 18.47 13.89
C GLY A 353 16.76 18.38 12.37
N PRO A 354 16.83 19.52 11.64
CA PRO A 354 16.69 19.52 10.19
C PRO A 354 17.80 18.68 9.49
N PRO A 355 17.48 17.91 8.43
CA PRO A 355 16.20 17.86 7.72
C PRO A 355 15.18 16.89 8.33
N TYR A 356 15.50 16.18 9.39
CA TYR A 356 14.68 15.11 9.96
C TYR A 356 13.43 15.64 10.66
N ARG A 357 13.54 16.81 11.30
CA ARG A 357 12.42 17.59 11.81
C ARG A 357 12.69 19.07 11.58
N CYS A 358 11.72 19.74 10.99
CA CYS A 358 11.69 21.20 11.00
C CYS A 358 11.33 21.67 12.43
N ALA A 359 12.00 22.69 12.88
CA ALA A 359 11.74 23.29 14.18
C ALA A 359 10.35 23.91 14.24
#